data_eeee8e635548cb8377277e1c4e90967f
#
_entry.id   eeee8e635548cb8377277e1c4e90967f
#
_cell.length_a   1.000
_cell.length_b   1.000
_cell.length_c   1.000
_cell.angle_alpha   90.00
_cell.angle_beta   90.00
_cell.angle_gamma   90.00
#
_symmetry.space_group_name_H-M   'P 1'
#
loop_
_entity.id
_entity.type
_entity.pdbx_description
1 polymer ?
#
loop_
_entity_poly.entity_id
_entity_poly.type
_entity_poly.pdbx_seq_one_letter_code
_entity_poly.pdbx_strand_id
1 'polypeptide(L)'
;MPDSANPNANNSDAYFSEAREFERQLMTKSAPVLASRNQQTTGGPITEWERDNVPHHAPAVSDSSNYSKLAQQYLEQGRCQEAEKLFILALDLAKKSTATQNAAEIERNLEELAWFYCNRNKFVEAEPIVKRLVEIRARHRHAEDSLLVRAIDQLANIYEHTDKAAQAESIYKFLIHLQEEALGTEHLALVFSFKRLAECYVKTKDFAAAEPVLLRALTIEEIHYGAYAVEVSSTLQDLAMVYQAENRFDLAAFVMTRQLRIMEEIHGPEGLSVASALLKLADLYTRMDRAEDGEPFYRRTLNIYEKVYGKNTATVSSLAKKLDELYPQPQQIYRPEISRANFSRTIPDITPVRRQSVISAS
;
A
#
# COMPACT_ATOMS: atom_id res chain seq x y z
N MET A 1 14.05 -9.48 41.84
CA MET A 1 12.92 -9.43 40.88
C MET A 1 13.52 -9.60 39.49
N PRO A 2 13.16 -10.63 38.73
CA PRO A 2 13.76 -10.83 37.41
C PRO A 2 13.17 -9.87 36.41
N ASP A 3 14.05 -9.40 35.51
CA ASP A 3 13.79 -8.49 34.41
C ASP A 3 12.60 -8.93 33.55
N SER A 4 11.65 -8.00 33.37
CA SER A 4 10.59 -8.14 32.39
C SER A 4 11.20 -7.96 31.00
N ALA A 5 11.55 -9.06 30.35
CA ALA A 5 11.95 -9.08 28.96
C ALA A 5 10.83 -8.47 28.08
N ASN A 6 11.18 -7.44 27.35
CA ASN A 6 10.29 -6.77 26.39
C ASN A 6 9.93 -7.75 25.25
N PRO A 7 8.68 -8.20 25.09
CA PRO A 7 8.30 -9.18 24.08
C PRO A 7 8.47 -8.67 22.63
N ASN A 8 8.62 -7.36 22.44
CA ASN A 8 8.82 -6.74 21.11
C ASN A 8 10.28 -6.80 20.61
N ALA A 9 11.27 -7.06 21.48
CA ALA A 9 12.66 -7.15 21.06
C ALA A 9 12.95 -8.43 20.26
N ASN A 10 12.33 -9.56 20.60
CA ASN A 10 12.53 -10.82 19.89
C ASN A 10 11.89 -10.87 18.49
N ASN A 11 10.85 -10.06 18.24
CA ASN A 11 10.22 -9.99 16.93
C ASN A 11 11.05 -9.17 15.93
N SER A 12 11.78 -8.15 16.38
CA SER A 12 12.60 -7.33 15.48
C SER A 12 13.77 -8.10 14.90
N ASP A 13 14.45 -8.94 15.68
CA ASP A 13 15.62 -9.70 15.19
C ASP A 13 15.26 -10.78 14.17
N ALA A 14 14.11 -11.45 14.33
CA ALA A 14 13.60 -12.39 13.33
C ALA A 14 13.20 -11.67 12.04
N TYR A 15 12.55 -10.52 12.16
CA TYR A 15 12.16 -9.65 11.06
C TYR A 15 13.36 -9.19 10.22
N PHE A 16 14.43 -8.76 10.89
CA PHE A 16 15.66 -8.32 10.22
C PHE A 16 16.45 -9.49 9.60
N SER A 17 16.36 -10.69 10.16
CA SER A 17 17.03 -11.86 9.58
C SER A 17 16.40 -12.27 8.26
N GLU A 18 15.08 -12.24 8.14
CA GLU A 18 14.35 -12.51 6.90
C GLU A 18 14.62 -11.46 5.81
N ALA A 19 14.64 -10.18 6.18
CA ALA A 19 14.97 -9.09 5.26
C ALA A 19 16.40 -9.24 4.69
N ARG A 20 17.39 -9.57 5.53
CA ARG A 20 18.79 -9.84 5.10
C ARG A 20 18.91 -11.08 4.24
N GLU A 21 18.14 -12.13 4.51
CA GLU A 21 18.13 -13.32 3.66
C GLU A 21 17.51 -13.02 2.29
N PHE A 22 16.43 -12.23 2.24
CA PHE A 22 15.85 -11.77 1.00
C PHE A 22 16.81 -10.89 0.20
N GLU A 23 17.52 -9.95 0.86
CA GLU A 23 18.59 -9.16 0.25
C GLU A 23 19.65 -10.06 -0.38
N ARG A 24 20.11 -11.07 0.35
CA ARG A 24 21.10 -12.05 -0.13
C ARG A 24 20.58 -12.82 -1.34
N GLN A 25 19.32 -13.27 -1.31
CA GLN A 25 18.69 -13.97 -2.43
C GLN A 25 18.50 -13.06 -3.66
N LEU A 26 18.15 -11.79 -3.46
CA LEU A 26 18.01 -10.79 -4.51
C LEU A 26 19.35 -10.53 -5.19
N MET A 27 20.45 -10.45 -4.40
CA MET A 27 21.79 -10.18 -4.89
C MET A 27 22.49 -11.42 -5.50
N THR A 28 22.15 -12.65 -5.07
CA THR A 28 22.83 -13.88 -5.50
C THR A 28 22.13 -14.65 -6.60
N LYS A 29 20.78 -14.62 -6.69
CA LYS A 29 20.02 -15.47 -7.62
C LYS A 29 19.77 -14.86 -9.00
N SER A 30 20.07 -13.59 -9.22
CA SER A 30 19.68 -12.88 -10.44
C SER A 30 20.67 -12.99 -11.60
N ALA A 31 21.78 -13.68 -11.41
CA ALA A 31 22.81 -13.76 -12.45
C ALA A 31 22.50 -14.68 -13.67
N PRO A 32 21.68 -15.76 -13.60
CA PRO A 32 21.62 -16.72 -14.72
C PRO A 32 20.41 -16.61 -15.67
N VAL A 33 19.31 -15.99 -15.31
CA VAL A 33 18.05 -16.15 -16.09
C VAL A 33 18.05 -15.39 -17.42
N LEU A 34 18.81 -14.30 -17.54
CA LEU A 34 19.00 -13.62 -18.82
C LEU A 34 20.20 -14.13 -19.63
N ALA A 35 21.11 -14.89 -19.00
CA ALA A 35 22.29 -15.44 -19.66
C ALA A 35 22.01 -16.74 -20.43
N SER A 36 20.98 -17.52 -20.05
CA SER A 36 20.71 -18.83 -20.67
C SER A 36 20.02 -18.74 -22.04
N ARG A 37 19.54 -17.57 -22.46
CA ARG A 37 19.07 -17.32 -23.84
C ARG A 37 20.13 -16.70 -24.76
N ASN A 38 21.29 -16.29 -24.23
CA ASN A 38 22.32 -15.52 -24.96
C ASN A 38 23.69 -16.21 -25.03
N GLN A 39 23.78 -17.55 -24.94
CA GLN A 39 25.05 -18.23 -25.19
C GLN A 39 25.29 -18.57 -26.68
N GLN A 40 25.00 -17.63 -27.56
CA GLN A 40 25.58 -17.62 -28.91
C GLN A 40 25.41 -16.22 -29.49
N THR A 41 26.39 -15.35 -29.33
CA THR A 41 26.84 -14.43 -30.40
C THR A 41 27.90 -13.48 -29.89
N THR A 42 29.12 -13.82 -30.16
CA THR A 42 30.29 -12.91 -30.27
C THR A 42 30.14 -12.06 -31.51
N GLY A 43 30.43 -10.77 -31.39
CA GLY A 43 30.44 -9.68 -32.39
C GLY A 43 30.46 -10.06 -33.86
N GLY A 44 29.31 -10.15 -34.49
CA GLY A 44 29.10 -10.26 -35.92
C GLY A 44 28.11 -9.25 -36.42
N PRO A 45 27.96 -9.01 -37.73
CA PRO A 45 26.94 -8.10 -38.29
C PRO A 45 25.56 -8.55 -37.87
N ILE A 46 24.61 -7.58 -37.82
CA ILE A 46 23.21 -7.74 -37.45
C ILE A 46 22.74 -9.19 -37.62
N THR A 47 22.45 -9.89 -36.53
CA THR A 47 22.11 -11.31 -36.55
C THR A 47 20.79 -11.52 -37.31
N GLU A 48 20.56 -12.73 -37.85
CA GLU A 48 19.28 -13.08 -38.51
C GLU A 48 18.08 -12.81 -37.58
N TRP A 49 18.24 -13.01 -36.27
CA TRP A 49 17.22 -12.66 -35.25
C TRP A 49 16.92 -11.16 -35.21
N GLU A 50 17.92 -10.29 -35.34
CA GLU A 50 17.74 -8.82 -35.39
C GLU A 50 17.02 -8.39 -36.69
N ARG A 51 17.23 -9.06 -37.83
CA ARG A 51 16.52 -8.80 -39.08
C ARG A 51 15.05 -9.20 -39.02
N ASP A 52 14.75 -10.33 -38.39
CA ASP A 52 13.37 -10.87 -38.31
C ASP A 52 12.52 -10.18 -37.23
N ASN A 53 13.14 -9.51 -36.29
CA ASN A 53 12.45 -8.87 -35.15
C ASN A 53 12.33 -7.35 -35.24
N VAL A 54 13.05 -6.68 -36.11
CA VAL A 54 12.85 -5.26 -36.42
C VAL A 54 11.70 -5.14 -37.43
N PRO A 55 10.66 -4.31 -37.14
CA PRO A 55 9.62 -4.04 -38.12
C PRO A 55 10.25 -3.55 -39.43
N HIS A 56 9.84 -4.09 -40.58
CA HIS A 56 10.41 -3.78 -41.90
C HIS A 56 10.42 -2.29 -42.29
N HIS A 57 9.76 -1.44 -41.49
CA HIS A 57 9.68 0.00 -41.69
C HIS A 57 10.35 0.81 -40.55
N ALA A 58 11.08 0.13 -39.62
CA ALA A 58 11.82 0.87 -38.60
C ALA A 58 13.03 1.58 -39.26
N PRO A 59 13.21 2.89 -39.03
CA PRO A 59 14.40 3.58 -39.53
C PRO A 59 15.64 2.93 -38.89
N ALA A 60 16.75 2.86 -39.64
CA ALA A 60 18.03 2.41 -39.11
C ALA A 60 18.51 3.41 -38.05
N VAL A 61 18.24 3.08 -36.78
CA VAL A 61 18.51 3.94 -35.64
C VAL A 61 19.61 3.29 -34.81
N SER A 62 20.62 4.05 -34.47
CA SER A 62 21.81 3.57 -33.73
C SER A 62 21.70 3.77 -32.21
N ASP A 63 20.61 4.33 -31.71
CA ASP A 63 20.43 4.79 -30.34
C ASP A 63 19.21 4.11 -29.67
N SER A 64 19.40 3.53 -28.50
CA SER A 64 18.36 2.81 -27.74
C SER A 64 17.18 3.72 -27.39
N SER A 65 17.43 5.00 -27.10
CA SER A 65 16.41 6.00 -26.81
C SER A 65 15.42 6.21 -27.97
N ASN A 66 15.88 6.09 -29.20
CA ASN A 66 15.03 6.24 -30.38
C ASN A 66 14.12 5.03 -30.57
N TYR A 67 14.61 3.81 -30.25
CA TYR A 67 13.77 2.61 -30.30
C TYR A 67 12.68 2.63 -29.23
N SER A 68 12.97 3.13 -28.02
CA SER A 68 11.96 3.32 -26.99
C SER A 68 10.87 4.31 -27.41
N LYS A 69 11.23 5.45 -28.00
CA LYS A 69 10.28 6.43 -28.51
C LYS A 69 9.41 5.84 -29.64
N LEU A 70 10.01 5.09 -30.55
CA LEU A 70 9.30 4.42 -31.63
C LEU A 70 8.33 3.35 -31.08
N ALA A 71 8.74 2.62 -30.05
CA ALA A 71 7.88 1.65 -29.36
C ALA A 71 6.65 2.33 -28.76
N GLN A 72 6.82 3.49 -28.13
CA GLN A 72 5.69 4.28 -27.60
C GLN A 72 4.73 4.73 -28.72
N GLN A 73 5.23 5.21 -29.84
CA GLN A 73 4.40 5.56 -31.01
C GLN A 73 3.61 4.35 -31.54
N TYR A 74 4.22 3.16 -31.56
CA TYR A 74 3.51 1.95 -31.98
C TYR A 74 2.45 1.52 -30.96
N LEU A 75 2.66 1.78 -29.68
CA LEU A 75 1.62 1.56 -28.67
C LEU A 75 0.42 2.48 -28.89
N GLU A 76 0.64 3.76 -29.18
CA GLU A 76 -0.41 4.72 -29.51
C GLU A 76 -1.22 4.29 -30.73
N GLN A 77 -0.59 3.61 -31.69
CA GLN A 77 -1.22 3.03 -32.86
C GLN A 77 -1.88 1.66 -32.61
N GLY A 78 -1.82 1.12 -31.38
CA GLY A 78 -2.33 -0.20 -31.04
C GLY A 78 -1.47 -1.38 -31.53
N ARG A 79 -0.28 -1.13 -32.09
CA ARG A 79 0.66 -2.12 -32.64
C ARG A 79 1.55 -2.71 -31.54
N CYS A 80 0.95 -3.44 -30.64
CA CYS A 80 1.60 -3.85 -29.39
C CYS A 80 2.71 -4.89 -29.54
N GLN A 81 2.61 -5.78 -30.56
CA GLN A 81 3.64 -6.79 -30.79
C GLN A 81 4.94 -6.19 -31.31
N GLU A 82 4.82 -5.21 -32.19
CA GLU A 82 5.96 -4.47 -32.73
C GLU A 82 6.57 -3.57 -31.65
N ALA A 83 5.74 -2.93 -30.81
CA ALA A 83 6.23 -2.16 -29.67
C ALA A 83 7.04 -3.03 -28.70
N GLU A 84 6.59 -4.24 -28.36
CA GLU A 84 7.30 -5.19 -27.50
C GLU A 84 8.68 -5.51 -28.04
N LYS A 85 8.79 -5.82 -29.35
CA LYS A 85 10.08 -6.09 -30.01
C LYS A 85 11.04 -4.91 -29.93
N LEU A 86 10.52 -3.69 -30.12
CA LEU A 86 11.33 -2.48 -30.07
C LEU A 86 11.83 -2.16 -28.65
N PHE A 87 11.02 -2.37 -27.60
CA PHE A 87 11.47 -2.21 -26.22
C PHE A 87 12.57 -3.21 -25.86
N ILE A 88 12.43 -4.48 -26.28
CA ILE A 88 13.47 -5.51 -26.07
C ILE A 88 14.77 -5.12 -26.79
N LEU A 89 14.66 -4.66 -28.04
CA LEU A 89 15.81 -4.21 -28.83
C LEU A 89 16.50 -3.01 -28.19
N ALA A 90 15.74 -2.01 -27.71
CA ALA A 90 16.27 -0.84 -27.00
C ALA A 90 17.07 -1.26 -25.76
N LEU A 91 16.56 -2.19 -24.97
CA LEU A 91 17.26 -2.72 -23.79
C LEU A 91 18.55 -3.47 -24.16
N ASP A 92 18.53 -4.27 -25.22
CA ASP A 92 19.72 -5.03 -25.66
C ASP A 92 20.80 -4.11 -26.23
N LEU A 93 20.42 -3.06 -26.91
CA LEU A 93 21.38 -2.04 -27.40
C LEU A 93 21.99 -1.27 -26.22
N ALA A 94 21.20 -0.86 -25.25
CA ALA A 94 21.69 -0.20 -24.05
C ALA A 94 22.71 -1.08 -23.28
N LYS A 95 22.50 -2.40 -23.22
CA LYS A 95 23.46 -3.35 -22.61
C LYS A 95 24.74 -3.53 -23.39
N LYS A 96 24.70 -3.43 -24.72
CA LYS A 96 25.88 -3.60 -25.60
C LYS A 96 26.77 -2.36 -25.67
N SER A 97 26.23 -1.18 -25.38
CA SER A 97 26.97 0.08 -25.37
C SER A 97 28.00 0.14 -24.24
N THR A 98 29.22 0.50 -24.52
CA THR A 98 30.35 0.54 -23.57
C THR A 98 30.51 1.87 -22.85
N ALA A 99 29.62 2.84 -23.08
CA ALA A 99 29.70 4.17 -22.49
C ALA A 99 29.36 4.15 -20.99
N THR A 100 30.08 4.95 -20.21
CA THR A 100 29.86 5.11 -18.74
C THR A 100 28.47 5.67 -18.37
N GLN A 101 27.73 6.18 -19.35
CA GLN A 101 26.34 6.70 -19.18
C GLN A 101 25.24 5.62 -19.27
N ASN A 102 25.63 4.36 -19.48
CA ASN A 102 24.69 3.27 -19.77
C ASN A 102 23.76 2.88 -18.63
N ALA A 103 24.14 3.09 -17.37
CA ALA A 103 23.32 2.65 -16.25
C ALA A 103 21.93 3.31 -16.25
N ALA A 104 21.88 4.63 -16.42
CA ALA A 104 20.61 5.38 -16.46
C ALA A 104 19.75 5.04 -17.69
N GLU A 105 20.38 4.72 -18.82
CA GLU A 105 19.68 4.31 -20.03
C GLU A 105 19.11 2.88 -19.91
N ILE A 106 19.88 1.97 -19.32
CA ILE A 106 19.42 0.62 -19.00
C ILE A 106 18.23 0.68 -18.02
N GLU A 107 18.32 1.49 -16.98
CA GLU A 107 17.21 1.66 -16.01
C GLU A 107 15.95 2.17 -16.70
N ARG A 108 16.05 3.19 -17.55
CA ARG A 108 14.93 3.74 -18.28
C ARG A 108 14.29 2.68 -19.18
N ASN A 109 15.07 1.95 -19.96
CA ASN A 109 14.55 0.92 -20.86
C ASN A 109 13.93 -0.25 -20.09
N LEU A 110 14.47 -0.62 -18.92
CA LEU A 110 13.86 -1.60 -18.03
C LEU A 110 12.52 -1.10 -17.48
N GLU A 111 12.44 0.17 -17.09
CA GLU A 111 11.21 0.77 -16.56
C GLU A 111 10.09 0.84 -17.62
N GLU A 112 10.42 1.25 -18.84
CA GLU A 112 9.47 1.30 -19.96
C GLU A 112 8.96 -0.10 -20.34
N LEU A 113 9.82 -1.10 -20.39
CA LEU A 113 9.45 -2.48 -20.68
C LEU A 113 8.62 -3.09 -19.53
N ALA A 114 8.98 -2.82 -18.28
CA ALA A 114 8.21 -3.23 -17.11
C ALA A 114 6.80 -2.64 -17.12
N TRP A 115 6.69 -1.32 -17.38
CA TRP A 115 5.42 -0.64 -17.52
C TRP A 115 4.57 -1.26 -18.65
N PHE A 116 5.18 -1.54 -19.79
CA PHE A 116 4.50 -2.17 -20.92
C PHE A 116 3.88 -3.54 -20.55
N TYR A 117 4.66 -4.40 -19.87
CA TYR A 117 4.16 -5.72 -19.48
C TYR A 117 3.10 -5.64 -18.38
N CYS A 118 3.28 -4.79 -17.36
CA CYS A 118 2.31 -4.62 -16.29
C CYS A 118 0.96 -4.11 -16.80
N ASN A 119 0.94 -3.12 -17.71
CA ASN A 119 -0.29 -2.60 -18.29
C ASN A 119 -1.05 -3.60 -19.15
N ARG A 120 -0.39 -4.69 -19.54
CA ARG A 120 -1.00 -5.77 -20.31
C ARG A 120 -1.27 -7.03 -19.48
N ASN A 121 -1.13 -6.93 -18.15
CA ASN A 121 -1.26 -8.04 -17.22
C ASN A 121 -0.30 -9.23 -17.53
N LYS A 122 0.81 -8.96 -18.24
CA LYS A 122 1.89 -9.92 -18.48
C LYS A 122 2.86 -9.93 -17.30
N PHE A 123 2.35 -10.31 -16.11
CA PHE A 123 3.11 -10.22 -14.86
C PHE A 123 4.30 -11.18 -14.80
N VAL A 124 4.21 -12.35 -15.44
CA VAL A 124 5.28 -13.34 -15.49
C VAL A 124 6.48 -12.79 -16.27
N GLU A 125 6.24 -12.08 -17.36
CA GLU A 125 7.27 -11.44 -18.18
C GLU A 125 7.82 -10.17 -17.51
N ALA A 126 6.98 -9.45 -16.76
CA ALA A 126 7.38 -8.24 -16.03
C ALA A 126 8.30 -8.54 -14.85
N GLU A 127 8.10 -9.66 -14.14
CA GLU A 127 8.80 -10.00 -12.89
C GLU A 127 10.35 -9.93 -13.02
N PRO A 128 11.01 -10.63 -13.96
CA PRO A 128 12.48 -10.59 -14.06
C PRO A 128 13.02 -9.20 -14.39
N ILE A 129 12.24 -8.38 -15.09
CA ILE A 129 12.62 -7.03 -15.50
C ILE A 129 12.58 -6.10 -14.29
N VAL A 130 11.48 -6.13 -13.53
CA VAL A 130 11.33 -5.30 -12.32
C VAL A 130 12.29 -5.73 -11.22
N LYS A 131 12.55 -7.04 -11.06
CA LYS A 131 13.61 -7.53 -10.16
C LYS A 131 14.96 -6.91 -10.49
N ARG A 132 15.32 -6.89 -11.78
CA ARG A 132 16.57 -6.30 -12.22
C ARG A 132 16.62 -4.80 -11.96
N LEU A 133 15.49 -4.10 -12.14
CA LEU A 133 15.39 -2.67 -11.84
C LEU A 133 15.59 -2.40 -10.33
N VAL A 134 14.96 -3.20 -9.47
CA VAL A 134 15.14 -3.12 -8.01
C VAL A 134 16.60 -3.35 -7.62
N GLU A 135 17.27 -4.39 -8.17
CA GLU A 135 18.67 -4.65 -7.89
C GLU A 135 19.59 -3.49 -8.25
N ILE A 136 19.38 -2.87 -9.43
CA ILE A 136 20.20 -1.74 -9.87
C ILE A 136 20.00 -0.57 -8.91
N ARG A 137 18.74 -0.22 -8.60
CA ARG A 137 18.40 0.89 -7.72
C ARG A 137 18.86 0.67 -6.26
N ALA A 138 18.73 -0.56 -5.75
CA ALA A 138 19.18 -0.91 -4.39
C ALA A 138 20.72 -0.80 -4.22
N ARG A 139 21.50 -1.00 -5.27
CA ARG A 139 22.97 -0.84 -5.22
C ARG A 139 23.42 0.60 -5.00
N HIS A 140 22.63 1.57 -5.46
CA HIS A 140 22.92 3.00 -5.28
C HIS A 140 22.48 3.52 -3.90
N ARG A 141 21.83 2.69 -3.07
CA ARG A 141 21.46 2.88 -1.65
C ARG A 141 21.02 4.29 -1.25
N HIS A 142 20.14 4.88 -2.01
CA HIS A 142 19.38 6.03 -1.54
C HIS A 142 17.98 5.53 -1.14
N ALA A 143 17.80 5.21 0.14
CA ALA A 143 16.52 4.69 0.66
C ALA A 143 15.38 5.73 0.58
N GLU A 144 15.73 7.01 0.46
CA GLU A 144 14.83 8.11 0.10
C GLU A 144 14.44 8.11 -1.38
N ASP A 145 15.12 7.30 -2.22
CA ASP A 145 14.89 7.34 -3.66
C ASP A 145 13.49 6.82 -3.97
N SER A 146 12.61 7.74 -4.30
CA SER A 146 11.24 7.45 -4.74
C SER A 146 11.19 6.44 -5.88
N LEU A 147 12.26 6.34 -6.68
CA LEU A 147 12.37 5.39 -7.78
C LEU A 147 12.57 3.95 -7.27
N LEU A 148 13.38 3.76 -6.22
CA LEU A 148 13.52 2.44 -5.58
C LEU A 148 12.21 2.00 -4.94
N VAL A 149 11.57 2.88 -4.17
CA VAL A 149 10.26 2.61 -3.54
C VAL A 149 9.25 2.20 -4.60
N ARG A 150 9.14 2.95 -5.70
CA ARG A 150 8.23 2.65 -6.81
C ARG A 150 8.53 1.30 -7.48
N ALA A 151 9.80 0.97 -7.68
CA ALA A 151 10.17 -0.32 -8.27
C ALA A 151 9.83 -1.50 -7.34
N ILE A 152 10.03 -1.35 -6.04
CA ILE A 152 9.65 -2.34 -5.03
C ILE A 152 8.14 -2.51 -4.98
N ASP A 153 7.37 -1.42 -4.96
CA ASP A 153 5.91 -1.48 -4.98
C ASP A 153 5.39 -2.16 -6.26
N GLN A 154 5.99 -1.86 -7.40
CA GLN A 154 5.67 -2.53 -8.67
C GLN A 154 5.99 -4.03 -8.64
N LEU A 155 7.11 -4.44 -8.04
CA LEU A 155 7.47 -5.86 -7.89
C LEU A 155 6.52 -6.58 -6.94
N ALA A 156 6.15 -5.95 -5.83
CA ALA A 156 5.18 -6.50 -4.90
C ALA A 156 3.81 -6.67 -5.55
N ASN A 157 3.35 -5.69 -6.35
CA ASN A 157 2.12 -5.80 -7.13
C ASN A 157 2.16 -6.98 -8.11
N ILE A 158 3.30 -7.22 -8.79
CA ILE A 158 3.49 -8.39 -9.65
C ILE A 158 3.37 -9.69 -8.84
N TYR A 159 3.98 -9.74 -7.65
CA TYR A 159 3.88 -10.91 -6.78
C TYR A 159 2.47 -11.19 -6.31
N GLU A 160 1.70 -10.15 -6.00
CA GLU A 160 0.28 -10.29 -5.64
C GLU A 160 -0.56 -10.88 -6.78
N HIS A 161 -0.27 -10.52 -8.05
CA HIS A 161 -0.96 -11.04 -9.21
C HIS A 161 -0.46 -12.42 -9.70
N THR A 162 0.65 -12.89 -9.16
CA THR A 162 1.24 -14.20 -9.51
C THR A 162 1.17 -15.20 -8.35
N ASP A 163 0.29 -14.95 -7.35
CA ASP A 163 0.10 -15.78 -6.14
C ASP A 163 1.39 -16.00 -5.33
N LYS A 164 2.29 -15.03 -5.34
CA LYS A 164 3.57 -15.03 -4.62
C LYS A 164 3.53 -14.12 -3.40
N ALA A 165 2.49 -14.25 -2.55
CA ALA A 165 2.26 -13.35 -1.41
C ALA A 165 3.46 -13.28 -0.43
N ALA A 166 4.12 -14.40 -0.16
CA ALA A 166 5.29 -14.43 0.72
C ALA A 166 6.48 -13.62 0.16
N GLN A 167 6.64 -13.55 -1.16
CA GLN A 167 7.66 -12.71 -1.78
C GLN A 167 7.29 -11.22 -1.71
N ALA A 168 6.00 -10.87 -1.85
CA ALA A 168 5.53 -9.51 -1.67
C ALA A 168 5.79 -9.02 -0.24
N GLU A 169 5.47 -9.84 0.77
CA GLU A 169 5.79 -9.57 2.17
C GLU A 169 7.29 -9.34 2.39
N SER A 170 8.14 -10.27 1.90
CA SER A 170 9.59 -10.20 2.08
C SER A 170 10.20 -8.93 1.46
N ILE A 171 9.70 -8.47 0.32
CA ILE A 171 10.23 -7.28 -0.34
C ILE A 171 9.81 -5.98 0.36
N TYR A 172 8.61 -5.92 0.95
CA TYR A 172 8.23 -4.77 1.78
C TYR A 172 8.99 -4.73 3.10
N LYS A 173 9.25 -5.88 3.73
CA LYS A 173 10.15 -5.96 4.91
C LYS A 173 11.54 -5.44 4.59
N PHE A 174 12.08 -5.83 3.43
CA PHE A 174 13.37 -5.32 2.95
C PHE A 174 13.37 -3.81 2.74
N LEU A 175 12.32 -3.25 2.12
CA LEU A 175 12.18 -1.80 1.93
C LEU A 175 12.14 -1.06 3.27
N ILE A 176 11.34 -1.55 4.22
CA ILE A 176 11.23 -0.95 5.54
C ILE A 176 12.60 -0.93 6.23
N HIS A 177 13.33 -2.04 6.20
CA HIS A 177 14.67 -2.11 6.78
C HIS A 177 15.63 -1.08 6.18
N LEU A 178 15.68 -0.96 4.85
CA LEU A 178 16.49 0.05 4.17
C LEU A 178 16.10 1.48 4.57
N GLN A 179 14.80 1.75 4.67
CA GLN A 179 14.30 3.06 5.06
C GLN A 179 14.61 3.38 6.53
N GLU A 180 14.48 2.40 7.45
CA GLU A 180 14.84 2.58 8.86
C GLU A 180 16.33 2.85 9.06
N GLU A 181 17.20 2.16 8.31
CA GLU A 181 18.65 2.38 8.38
C GLU A 181 19.05 3.77 7.85
N ALA A 182 18.40 4.25 6.81
CA ALA A 182 18.78 5.51 6.16
C ALA A 182 18.12 6.75 6.77
N LEU A 183 16.85 6.64 7.18
CA LEU A 183 16.01 7.79 7.57
C LEU A 183 15.67 7.80 9.08
N GLY A 184 15.93 6.67 9.76
CA GLY A 184 15.47 6.46 11.14
C GLY A 184 14.06 5.90 11.22
N THR A 185 13.72 5.38 12.41
CA THR A 185 12.51 4.57 12.67
C THR A 185 11.20 5.36 12.73
N GLU A 186 11.25 6.68 12.72
CA GLU A 186 10.09 7.58 12.83
C GLU A 186 9.88 8.46 11.60
N HIS A 187 10.55 8.14 10.49
CA HIS A 187 10.43 8.94 9.26
C HIS A 187 9.13 8.63 8.50
N LEU A 188 8.47 9.68 7.97
CA LEU A 188 7.18 9.58 7.26
C LEU A 188 7.17 8.63 6.07
N ALA A 189 8.29 8.47 5.38
CA ALA A 189 8.39 7.54 4.25
C ALA A 189 8.05 6.08 4.62
N LEU A 190 8.27 5.71 5.89
CA LEU A 190 7.95 4.37 6.40
C LEU A 190 6.45 4.09 6.43
N VAL A 191 5.61 5.11 6.58
CA VAL A 191 4.15 4.95 6.64
C VAL A 191 3.62 4.24 5.40
N PHE A 192 4.06 4.68 4.21
CA PHE A 192 3.66 4.01 2.96
C PHE A 192 4.05 2.53 2.95
N SER A 193 5.29 2.22 3.30
CA SER A 193 5.81 0.84 3.29
C SER A 193 5.12 -0.05 4.32
N PHE A 194 4.83 0.48 5.53
CA PHE A 194 4.05 -0.24 6.55
C PHE A 194 2.62 -0.52 6.09
N LYS A 195 1.95 0.45 5.47
CA LYS A 195 0.58 0.25 4.96
C LYS A 195 0.54 -0.80 3.86
N ARG A 196 1.50 -0.79 2.94
CA ARG A 196 1.61 -1.80 1.89
C ARG A 196 1.88 -3.20 2.45
N LEU A 197 2.76 -3.31 3.46
CA LEU A 197 2.99 -4.58 4.16
C LEU A 197 1.73 -5.07 4.87
N ALA A 198 0.99 -4.18 5.53
CA ALA A 198 -0.27 -4.52 6.17
C ALA A 198 -1.33 -5.01 5.16
N GLU A 199 -1.40 -4.39 3.97
CA GLU A 199 -2.27 -4.88 2.87
C GLU A 199 -1.90 -6.31 2.45
N CYS A 200 -0.60 -6.66 2.38
CA CYS A 200 -0.17 -8.03 2.12
C CYS A 200 -0.69 -8.99 3.20
N TYR A 201 -0.54 -8.64 4.47
CA TYR A 201 -1.05 -9.44 5.59
C TYR A 201 -2.58 -9.58 5.57
N VAL A 202 -3.31 -8.52 5.25
CA VAL A 202 -4.78 -8.57 5.11
C VAL A 202 -5.19 -9.52 3.98
N LYS A 203 -4.49 -9.49 2.82
CA LYS A 203 -4.75 -10.39 1.70
C LYS A 203 -4.48 -11.86 2.04
N THR A 204 -3.44 -12.13 2.82
CA THR A 204 -3.12 -13.48 3.32
C THR A 204 -3.94 -13.88 4.55
N LYS A 205 -4.81 -12.97 5.05
CA LYS A 205 -5.62 -13.13 6.26
C LYS A 205 -4.80 -13.28 7.55
N ASP A 206 -3.56 -12.82 7.54
CA ASP A 206 -2.73 -12.74 8.74
C ASP A 206 -2.96 -11.39 9.45
N PHE A 207 -4.14 -11.25 10.04
CA PHE A 207 -4.55 -10.02 10.71
C PHE A 207 -3.69 -9.71 11.94
N ALA A 208 -3.22 -10.76 12.63
CA ALA A 208 -2.34 -10.63 13.79
C ALA A 208 -0.99 -9.97 13.44
N ALA A 209 -0.45 -10.23 12.24
CA ALA A 209 0.74 -9.56 11.73
C ALA A 209 0.45 -8.15 11.18
N ALA A 210 -0.75 -7.90 10.66
CA ALA A 210 -1.15 -6.58 10.14
C ALA A 210 -1.28 -5.52 11.23
N GLU A 211 -1.84 -5.88 12.42
CA GLU A 211 -2.07 -4.95 13.52
C GLU A 211 -0.81 -4.17 13.96
N PRO A 212 0.31 -4.81 14.36
CA PRO A 212 1.49 -4.10 14.85
C PRO A 212 2.12 -3.19 13.79
N VAL A 213 2.02 -3.56 12.53
CA VAL A 213 2.56 -2.78 11.41
C VAL A 213 1.72 -1.51 11.20
N LEU A 214 0.40 -1.60 11.25
CA LEU A 214 -0.50 -0.45 11.16
C LEU A 214 -0.37 0.46 12.39
N LEU A 215 -0.18 -0.08 13.58
CA LEU A 215 0.06 0.71 14.79
C LEU A 215 1.37 1.50 14.70
N ARG A 216 2.42 0.94 14.10
CA ARG A 216 3.65 1.69 13.84
C ARG A 216 3.42 2.82 12.84
N ALA A 217 2.71 2.57 11.74
CA ALA A 217 2.34 3.59 10.77
C ALA A 217 1.54 4.72 11.45
N LEU A 218 0.53 4.37 12.24
CA LEU A 218 -0.29 5.31 13.00
C LEU A 218 0.55 6.17 13.95
N THR A 219 1.48 5.56 14.70
CA THR A 219 2.36 6.29 15.62
C THR A 219 3.21 7.32 14.90
N ILE A 220 3.77 6.99 13.74
CA ILE A 220 4.56 7.93 12.93
C ILE A 220 3.68 9.08 12.43
N GLU A 221 2.49 8.77 11.89
CA GLU A 221 1.55 9.80 11.44
C GLU A 221 1.14 10.73 12.58
N GLU A 222 0.87 10.20 13.79
CA GLU A 222 0.51 10.99 14.97
C GLU A 222 1.62 11.90 15.46
N ILE A 223 2.87 11.46 15.40
CA ILE A 223 4.04 12.27 15.77
C ILE A 223 4.17 13.48 14.81
N HIS A 224 3.94 13.26 13.53
CA HIS A 224 4.19 14.30 12.52
C HIS A 224 2.99 15.22 12.29
N TYR A 225 1.77 14.69 12.30
CA TYR A 225 0.56 15.44 11.94
C TYR A 225 -0.37 15.71 13.12
N GLY A 226 -0.19 14.96 14.21
CA GLY A 226 -1.09 15.01 15.36
C GLY A 226 -2.22 13.98 15.26
N ALA A 227 -2.76 13.65 16.43
CA ALA A 227 -3.69 12.52 16.62
C ALA A 227 -5.04 12.65 15.89
N TYR A 228 -5.41 13.86 15.46
CA TYR A 228 -6.70 14.16 14.79
C TYR A 228 -6.51 14.72 13.38
N ALA A 229 -5.33 14.54 12.80
CA ALA A 229 -5.06 14.97 11.43
C ALA A 229 -5.77 14.07 10.39
N VAL A 230 -6.04 14.65 9.22
CA VAL A 230 -6.69 13.92 8.11
C VAL A 230 -5.87 12.73 7.64
N GLU A 231 -4.56 12.84 7.69
CA GLU A 231 -3.60 11.81 7.28
C GLU A 231 -3.77 10.52 8.09
N VAL A 232 -4.10 10.64 9.38
CA VAL A 232 -4.33 9.52 10.31
C VAL A 232 -5.60 8.73 9.96
N SER A 233 -6.57 9.36 9.30
CA SER A 233 -7.90 8.78 9.04
C SER A 233 -7.85 7.46 8.26
N SER A 234 -6.96 7.36 7.26
CA SER A 234 -6.85 6.15 6.45
C SER A 234 -6.27 4.96 7.23
N THR A 235 -5.27 5.20 8.06
CA THR A 235 -4.65 4.15 8.90
C THR A 235 -5.62 3.67 10.00
N LEU A 236 -6.43 4.57 10.56
CA LEU A 236 -7.51 4.18 11.46
C LEU A 236 -8.57 3.30 10.76
N GLN A 237 -8.87 3.58 9.49
CA GLN A 237 -9.78 2.74 8.71
C GLN A 237 -9.20 1.34 8.47
N ASP A 238 -7.91 1.24 8.15
CA ASP A 238 -7.23 -0.05 7.95
C ASP A 238 -7.22 -0.86 9.25
N LEU A 239 -6.92 -0.23 10.39
CA LEU A 239 -7.01 -0.87 11.72
C LEU A 239 -8.43 -1.32 12.05
N ALA A 240 -9.45 -0.51 11.74
CA ALA A 240 -10.84 -0.90 11.96
C ALA A 240 -11.21 -2.16 11.17
N MET A 241 -10.70 -2.28 9.93
CA MET A 241 -10.91 -3.44 9.08
C MET A 241 -10.23 -4.70 9.67
N VAL A 242 -9.00 -4.57 10.14
CA VAL A 242 -8.26 -5.66 10.81
C VAL A 242 -9.00 -6.13 12.07
N TYR A 243 -9.38 -5.21 12.96
CA TYR A 243 -10.10 -5.54 14.18
C TYR A 243 -11.47 -6.18 13.91
N GLN A 244 -12.19 -5.74 12.88
CA GLN A 244 -13.46 -6.37 12.49
C GLN A 244 -13.25 -7.79 11.95
N ALA A 245 -12.17 -8.04 11.22
CA ALA A 245 -11.83 -9.36 10.69
C ALA A 245 -11.48 -10.36 11.81
N GLU A 246 -10.87 -9.87 12.89
CA GLU A 246 -10.57 -10.64 14.10
C GLU A 246 -11.75 -10.74 15.09
N ASN A 247 -12.90 -10.14 14.77
CA ASN A 247 -14.06 -10.01 15.66
C ASN A 247 -13.76 -9.23 16.97
N ARG A 248 -12.74 -8.38 16.96
CA ARG A 248 -12.38 -7.47 18.07
C ARG A 248 -13.17 -6.17 17.91
N PHE A 249 -14.50 -6.28 17.99
CA PHE A 249 -15.42 -5.20 17.62
C PHE A 249 -15.32 -3.96 18.52
N ASP A 250 -14.98 -4.11 19.80
CA ASP A 250 -14.80 -2.95 20.70
C ASP A 250 -13.62 -2.08 20.25
N LEU A 251 -12.50 -2.68 19.83
CA LEU A 251 -11.37 -1.94 19.28
C LEU A 251 -11.70 -1.30 17.92
N ALA A 252 -12.44 -2.02 17.08
CA ALA A 252 -12.94 -1.46 15.82
C ALA A 252 -13.83 -0.23 16.07
N ALA A 253 -14.77 -0.29 17.03
CA ALA A 253 -15.62 0.83 17.40
C ALA A 253 -14.81 2.02 17.92
N PHE A 254 -13.78 1.77 18.71
CA PHE A 254 -12.88 2.80 19.23
C PHE A 254 -12.16 3.57 18.10
N VAL A 255 -11.48 2.87 17.19
CA VAL A 255 -10.75 3.53 16.09
C VAL A 255 -11.69 4.19 15.09
N MET A 256 -12.88 3.61 14.84
CA MET A 256 -13.89 4.20 13.97
C MET A 256 -14.52 5.47 14.59
N THR A 257 -14.71 5.51 15.90
CA THR A 257 -15.18 6.72 16.59
C THR A 257 -14.16 7.85 16.50
N ARG A 258 -12.87 7.52 16.62
CA ARG A 258 -11.81 8.50 16.42
C ARG A 258 -11.76 9.00 14.98
N GLN A 259 -11.89 8.11 14.00
CA GLN A 259 -11.98 8.46 12.59
C GLN A 259 -13.18 9.38 12.31
N LEU A 260 -14.34 9.08 12.91
CA LEU A 260 -15.54 9.90 12.79
C LEU A 260 -15.30 11.35 13.24
N ARG A 261 -14.60 11.57 14.37
CA ARG A 261 -14.25 12.91 14.84
C ARG A 261 -13.41 13.68 13.84
N ILE A 262 -12.39 13.02 13.26
CA ILE A 262 -11.54 13.62 12.22
C ILE A 262 -12.41 14.04 11.02
N MET A 263 -13.31 13.16 10.59
CA MET A 263 -14.20 13.46 9.47
C MET A 263 -15.18 14.59 9.75
N GLU A 264 -15.66 14.71 10.99
CA GLU A 264 -16.54 15.81 11.42
C GLU A 264 -15.83 17.17 11.41
N GLU A 265 -14.56 17.21 11.81
CA GLU A 265 -13.75 18.42 11.77
C GLU A 265 -13.48 18.90 10.33
N ILE A 266 -13.28 17.96 9.40
CA ILE A 266 -12.93 18.27 8.00
C ILE A 266 -14.16 18.60 7.16
N HIS A 267 -15.21 17.80 7.27
CA HIS A 267 -16.38 17.85 6.38
C HIS A 267 -17.61 18.49 7.04
N GLY A 268 -17.46 18.87 8.30
CA GLY A 268 -18.59 19.32 9.13
C GLY A 268 -19.49 18.16 9.57
N PRO A 269 -20.29 18.38 10.64
CA PRO A 269 -21.06 17.31 11.27
C PRO A 269 -22.24 16.77 10.42
N GLU A 270 -22.55 17.40 9.31
CA GLU A 270 -23.62 17.04 8.38
C GLU A 270 -23.09 16.61 6.99
N GLY A 271 -21.80 16.35 6.86
CA GLY A 271 -21.18 15.89 5.62
C GLY A 271 -21.61 14.47 5.23
N LEU A 272 -21.71 14.18 3.92
CA LEU A 272 -22.04 12.82 3.44
C LEU A 272 -21.00 11.76 3.84
N SER A 273 -19.73 12.14 3.90
CA SER A 273 -18.65 11.28 4.39
C SER A 273 -18.83 10.90 5.86
N VAL A 274 -19.30 11.87 6.69
CA VAL A 274 -19.66 11.66 8.09
C VAL A 274 -20.84 10.71 8.20
N ALA A 275 -21.88 10.89 7.37
CA ALA A 275 -23.03 9.98 7.35
C ALA A 275 -22.62 8.52 7.01
N SER A 276 -21.69 8.34 6.05
CA SER A 276 -21.15 7.02 5.72
C SER A 276 -20.38 6.39 6.89
N ALA A 277 -19.57 7.17 7.63
CA ALA A 277 -18.86 6.70 8.80
C ALA A 277 -19.80 6.34 9.96
N LEU A 278 -20.81 7.17 10.20
CA LEU A 278 -21.87 6.90 11.18
C LEU A 278 -22.62 5.60 10.88
N LEU A 279 -22.96 5.37 9.61
CA LEU A 279 -23.65 4.14 9.18
C LEU A 279 -22.80 2.89 9.45
N LYS A 280 -21.51 2.93 9.09
CA LYS A 280 -20.60 1.82 9.37
C LYS A 280 -20.46 1.54 10.87
N LEU A 281 -20.40 2.59 11.69
CA LEU A 281 -20.32 2.44 13.15
C LEU A 281 -21.62 1.86 13.72
N ALA A 282 -22.80 2.30 13.24
CA ALA A 282 -24.08 1.75 13.61
C ALA A 282 -24.22 0.26 13.25
N ASP A 283 -23.78 -0.11 12.03
CA ASP A 283 -23.77 -1.50 11.58
C ASP A 283 -22.82 -2.36 12.44
N LEU A 284 -21.70 -1.80 12.90
CA LEU A 284 -20.78 -2.49 13.80
C LEU A 284 -21.43 -2.79 15.15
N TYR A 285 -22.12 -1.82 15.77
CA TYR A 285 -22.84 -2.03 17.04
C TYR A 285 -23.95 -3.07 16.89
N THR A 286 -24.65 -3.10 15.75
CA THR A 286 -25.64 -4.14 15.46
C THR A 286 -24.99 -5.52 15.40
N ARG A 287 -23.79 -5.66 14.82
CA ARG A 287 -23.04 -6.92 14.79
C ARG A 287 -22.53 -7.36 16.16
N MET A 288 -22.40 -6.44 17.10
CA MET A 288 -22.03 -6.70 18.49
C MET A 288 -23.19 -7.12 19.38
N ASP A 289 -24.41 -7.31 18.82
CA ASP A 289 -25.67 -7.46 19.56
C ASP A 289 -25.95 -6.29 20.53
N ARG A 290 -25.39 -5.11 20.23
CA ARG A 290 -25.55 -3.85 20.96
C ARG A 290 -26.30 -2.84 20.10
N ALA A 291 -27.41 -3.26 19.55
CA ALA A 291 -28.18 -2.46 18.61
C ALA A 291 -28.60 -1.10 19.23
N GLU A 292 -28.98 -1.07 20.50
CA GLU A 292 -29.35 0.16 21.19
C GLU A 292 -28.27 1.25 21.16
N ASP A 293 -26.99 0.86 21.25
CA ASP A 293 -25.86 1.78 21.13
C ASP A 293 -25.67 2.29 19.68
N GLY A 294 -26.15 1.52 18.69
CA GLY A 294 -26.08 1.86 17.27
C GLY A 294 -27.20 2.82 16.82
N GLU A 295 -28.34 2.88 17.53
CA GLU A 295 -29.53 3.66 17.15
C GLU A 295 -29.22 5.16 16.90
N PRO A 296 -28.51 5.88 17.78
CA PRO A 296 -28.21 7.29 17.58
C PRO A 296 -27.43 7.56 16.28
N PHE A 297 -26.55 6.67 15.89
CA PHE A 297 -25.75 6.79 14.67
C PHE A 297 -26.62 6.59 13.43
N TYR A 298 -27.52 5.60 13.42
CA TYR A 298 -28.49 5.41 12.34
C TYR A 298 -29.42 6.61 12.18
N ARG A 299 -29.99 7.14 13.27
CA ARG A 299 -30.88 8.29 13.25
C ARG A 299 -30.16 9.53 12.72
N ARG A 300 -28.94 9.76 13.15
CA ARG A 300 -28.13 10.88 12.65
C ARG A 300 -27.83 10.73 11.17
N THR A 301 -27.48 9.52 10.71
CA THR A 301 -27.29 9.22 9.30
C THR A 301 -28.55 9.52 8.48
N LEU A 302 -29.72 9.08 8.96
CA LEU A 302 -30.99 9.31 8.30
C LEU A 302 -31.27 10.81 8.16
N ASN A 303 -31.08 11.61 9.22
CA ASN A 303 -31.26 13.05 9.18
C ASN A 303 -30.36 13.73 8.13
N ILE A 304 -29.07 13.33 8.05
CA ILE A 304 -28.15 13.86 7.04
C ILE A 304 -28.63 13.48 5.63
N TYR A 305 -29.02 12.22 5.41
CA TYR A 305 -29.48 11.76 4.10
C TYR A 305 -30.81 12.43 3.69
N GLU A 306 -31.75 12.67 4.63
CA GLU A 306 -32.98 13.42 4.36
C GLU A 306 -32.70 14.85 3.92
N LYS A 307 -31.72 15.52 4.56
CA LYS A 307 -31.32 16.89 4.20
C LYS A 307 -30.70 16.98 2.81
N VAL A 308 -29.86 15.99 2.45
CA VAL A 308 -29.09 16.01 1.21
C VAL A 308 -29.87 15.47 0.03
N TYR A 309 -30.55 14.35 0.20
CA TYR A 309 -31.22 13.63 -0.88
C TYR A 309 -32.74 13.86 -0.94
N GLY A 310 -33.31 14.40 0.14
CA GLY A 310 -34.76 14.52 0.29
C GLY A 310 -35.42 13.23 0.84
N LYS A 311 -36.57 13.41 1.51
CA LYS A 311 -37.25 12.33 2.26
C LYS A 311 -37.74 11.14 1.42
N ASN A 312 -37.99 11.35 0.14
CA ASN A 312 -38.63 10.35 -0.72
C ASN A 312 -37.64 9.55 -1.59
N THR A 313 -36.35 9.56 -1.25
CA THR A 313 -35.35 8.78 -2.01
C THR A 313 -35.31 7.34 -1.54
N ALA A 314 -34.93 6.42 -2.43
CA ALA A 314 -34.81 5.00 -2.13
C ALA A 314 -33.83 4.73 -0.97
N THR A 315 -32.73 5.48 -0.92
CA THR A 315 -31.71 5.37 0.13
C THR A 315 -32.27 5.73 1.50
N VAL A 316 -33.02 6.85 1.60
CA VAL A 316 -33.65 7.31 2.83
C VAL A 316 -34.74 6.32 3.28
N SER A 317 -35.57 5.86 2.36
CA SER A 317 -36.65 4.89 2.65
C SER A 317 -36.08 3.55 3.10
N SER A 318 -35.00 3.08 2.52
CA SER A 318 -34.32 1.84 2.92
C SER A 318 -33.72 1.93 4.32
N LEU A 319 -33.08 3.07 4.65
CA LEU A 319 -32.48 3.27 5.97
C LEU A 319 -33.57 3.45 7.05
N ALA A 320 -34.66 4.17 6.74
CA ALA A 320 -35.80 4.32 7.64
C ALA A 320 -36.43 2.95 7.95
N LYS A 321 -36.66 2.13 6.92
CA LYS A 321 -37.17 0.77 7.10
C LYS A 321 -36.26 -0.08 7.97
N LYS A 322 -34.94 -0.03 7.75
CA LYS A 322 -33.94 -0.73 8.58
C LYS A 322 -34.02 -0.26 10.05
N LEU A 323 -34.18 1.03 10.27
CA LEU A 323 -34.37 1.59 11.61
C LEU A 323 -35.64 1.05 12.29
N ASP A 324 -36.77 1.02 11.59
CA ASP A 324 -38.05 0.50 12.12
C ASP A 324 -37.96 -1.01 12.41
N GLU A 325 -37.24 -1.77 11.62
CA GLU A 325 -36.99 -3.22 11.82
C GLU A 325 -36.10 -3.48 13.05
N LEU A 326 -35.04 -2.70 13.24
CA LEU A 326 -34.12 -2.87 14.37
C LEU A 326 -34.66 -2.32 15.69
N TYR A 327 -35.48 -1.26 15.63
CA TYR A 327 -35.97 -0.52 16.80
C TYR A 327 -37.47 -0.34 16.72
N PRO A 328 -38.27 -1.39 16.90
CA PRO A 328 -39.73 -1.37 16.73
C PRO A 328 -40.46 -0.64 17.86
N GLN A 329 -40.01 0.52 18.28
CA GLN A 329 -40.65 1.34 19.32
C GLN A 329 -41.47 2.46 18.69
N PRO A 330 -42.66 2.77 19.24
CA PRO A 330 -43.48 3.88 18.74
C PRO A 330 -42.83 5.22 19.08
N GLN A 331 -42.53 5.99 18.03
CA GLN A 331 -42.31 7.43 18.01
C GLN A 331 -41.88 8.07 19.34
N GLN A 332 -40.61 8.02 19.69
CA GLN A 332 -40.04 9.03 20.56
C GLN A 332 -39.31 10.06 19.69
N ILE A 333 -39.83 11.27 19.74
CA ILE A 333 -39.27 12.44 19.07
C ILE A 333 -37.83 12.63 19.53
N TYR A 334 -36.91 12.54 18.57
CA TYR A 334 -35.49 12.82 18.74
C TYR A 334 -35.25 14.17 19.45
N ARG A 335 -34.68 14.16 20.64
CA ARG A 335 -34.04 15.33 21.26
C ARG A 335 -32.57 15.33 20.95
N PRO A 336 -32.00 16.36 20.31
CA PRO A 336 -30.61 16.44 19.93
C PRO A 336 -29.69 16.85 21.08
N GLU A 337 -29.79 16.20 22.23
CA GLU A 337 -28.89 16.41 23.35
C GLU A 337 -28.17 15.11 23.69
N ILE A 338 -27.23 14.69 22.81
CA ILE A 338 -26.19 13.77 23.25
C ILE A 338 -25.09 14.62 23.88
N SER A 339 -25.19 14.80 25.20
CA SER A 339 -24.15 15.35 26.02
C SER A 339 -22.84 14.62 25.77
N ARG A 340 -21.76 15.36 25.50
CA ARG A 340 -20.36 14.90 25.36
C ARG A 340 -19.86 14.09 26.59
N ALA A 341 -20.71 13.88 27.60
CA ALA A 341 -20.31 13.38 28.91
C ALA A 341 -20.30 11.85 29.06
N ASN A 342 -20.97 11.06 28.21
CA ASN A 342 -21.13 9.62 28.47
C ASN A 342 -20.14 8.69 27.77
N PHE A 343 -19.25 9.24 26.92
CA PHE A 343 -18.25 8.42 26.23
C PHE A 343 -16.97 8.13 27.04
N SER A 344 -16.86 8.66 28.29
CA SER A 344 -15.61 8.60 29.07
C SER A 344 -15.44 7.35 29.95
N ARG A 345 -16.34 6.40 29.92
CA ARG A 345 -16.38 5.43 31.05
C ARG A 345 -16.10 3.98 30.76
N THR A 346 -15.43 3.53 29.75
CA THR A 346 -14.96 2.12 29.73
C THR A 346 -14.09 1.71 28.53
N ILE A 347 -13.25 2.58 28.03
CA ILE A 347 -12.30 2.14 26.98
C ILE A 347 -10.89 2.17 27.60
N PRO A 348 -10.15 1.05 27.57
CA PRO A 348 -8.75 1.07 28.02
C PRO A 348 -7.92 2.04 27.19
N ASP A 349 -7.13 2.84 27.89
CA ASP A 349 -6.21 3.80 27.29
C ASP A 349 -5.09 3.05 26.57
N ILE A 350 -5.19 2.96 25.25
CA ILE A 350 -4.13 2.42 24.40
C ILE A 350 -3.21 3.59 24.04
N THR A 351 -2.59 4.19 25.07
CA THR A 351 -1.49 5.11 24.82
C THR A 351 -0.20 4.30 24.63
N PRO A 352 0.57 4.54 23.56
CA PRO A 352 1.90 3.96 23.45
C PRO A 352 2.74 4.45 24.63
N VAL A 353 3.38 3.49 25.31
CA VAL A 353 4.28 3.77 26.42
C VAL A 353 5.36 4.74 25.96
N ARG A 354 5.24 6.00 26.36
CA ARG A 354 6.29 6.99 26.18
C ARG A 354 7.55 6.46 26.88
N ARG A 355 8.58 6.11 26.12
CA ARG A 355 9.93 5.93 26.67
C ARG A 355 10.34 7.29 27.27
N GLN A 356 10.40 7.34 28.58
CA GLN A 356 11.06 8.45 29.26
C GLN A 356 12.52 8.49 28.80
N SER A 357 12.89 9.51 28.04
CA SER A 357 14.28 9.84 27.79
C SER A 357 14.91 10.26 29.12
N VAL A 358 15.70 9.35 29.69
CA VAL A 358 16.59 9.67 30.81
C VAL A 358 17.72 10.51 30.22
N ILE A 359 17.57 11.81 30.29
CA ILE A 359 18.69 12.73 30.16
C ILE A 359 19.42 12.68 31.50
N SER A 360 20.49 11.91 31.58
CA SER A 360 21.45 12.01 32.67
C SER A 360 22.32 13.23 32.43
N ALA A 361 22.09 14.25 33.24
CA ALA A 361 23.05 15.34 33.43
C ALA A 361 24.24 14.80 34.25
N SER A 362 25.42 14.87 33.68
CA SER A 362 26.72 15.18 34.33
C SER A 362 27.81 15.15 33.27
#